data_9318332c76fefbf45a33d6644cc33873
#
_entry.id   9318332c76fefbf45a33d6644cc33873
#
_cell.length_a   1.000
_cell.length_b   1.000
_cell.length_c   1.000
_cell.angle_alpha   90.00
_cell.angle_beta   90.00
_cell.angle_gamma   90.00
#
_symmetry.space_group_name_H-M   'P 1'
#
loop_
_entity.id
_entity.type
_entity.pdbx_description
1 polymer ?
#
loop_
_entity_poly.entity_id
_entity_poly.type
_entity_poly.pdbx_seq_one_letter_code
_entity_poly.pdbx_strand_id
1 'polypeptide(L)'
;MKNLISKNENYCIYSVGKEYLYDIVKFVVDENYKHHSKFETVNNINEEIKTIYEEELSFAETSQIYIAEDSFQRMIGCIRVYKWDKKVLLPIHKIFNINPLNYIKETKNSSFWHIGRFAVSSNVEISTIRLFKKLMMYAIFPIYQEKEGYMIAEIDSKLLQIINRLGMDTVCLKSGECYLGSETIPVYADKEGLSKFYHSYISEILLDNINQCYIKAA
;
A
#
# COMPACT_ATOMS: atom_id res chain seq x y z
N MET A 1 -2.94 -8.68 16.43
CA MET A 1 -4.41 -8.55 16.65
C MET A 1 -5.07 -8.31 15.30
N LYS A 2 -6.19 -9.00 14.98
CA LYS A 2 -6.92 -8.88 13.71
C LYS A 2 -8.29 -8.26 13.98
N ASN A 3 -8.52 -7.04 13.49
CA ASN A 3 -9.74 -6.28 13.73
C ASN A 3 -10.50 -6.12 12.41
N LEU A 4 -11.75 -6.58 12.35
CA LEU A 4 -12.62 -6.38 11.19
C LEU A 4 -12.94 -4.89 11.03
N ILE A 5 -12.71 -4.33 9.85
CA ILE A 5 -13.02 -2.92 9.53
C ILE A 5 -14.04 -2.76 8.42
N SER A 6 -14.18 -3.75 7.54
CA SER A 6 -15.18 -3.75 6.48
C SER A 6 -15.59 -5.16 6.12
N LYS A 7 -16.87 -5.34 5.80
CA LYS A 7 -17.41 -6.62 5.31
C LYS A 7 -18.40 -6.36 4.18
N ASN A 8 -18.28 -7.10 3.10
CA ASN A 8 -19.28 -7.21 2.06
C ASN A 8 -19.54 -8.68 1.70
N GLU A 9 -20.32 -8.94 0.69
CA GLU A 9 -20.70 -10.30 0.27
C GLU A 9 -19.49 -11.15 -0.18
N ASN A 10 -18.44 -10.52 -0.68
CA ASN A 10 -17.33 -11.19 -1.35
C ASN A 10 -16.04 -11.25 -0.52
N TYR A 11 -15.83 -10.30 0.40
CA TYR A 11 -14.61 -10.24 1.21
C TYR A 11 -14.79 -9.46 2.50
N CYS A 12 -13.88 -9.71 3.43
CA CYS A 12 -13.70 -8.92 4.64
C CYS A 12 -12.36 -8.19 4.60
N ILE A 13 -12.31 -6.94 5.10
CA ILE A 13 -11.07 -6.19 5.29
C ILE A 13 -10.79 -6.08 6.78
N TYR A 14 -9.55 -6.32 7.15
CA TYR A 14 -9.08 -6.28 8.53
C TYR A 14 -7.91 -5.31 8.66
N SER A 15 -7.85 -4.62 9.79
CA SER A 15 -6.61 -4.04 10.29
C SER A 15 -5.88 -5.11 11.10
N VAL A 16 -4.59 -5.27 10.84
CA VAL A 16 -3.78 -6.33 11.46
C VAL A 16 -2.48 -5.78 12.04
N GLY A 17 -1.90 -6.50 13.00
CA GLY A 17 -0.62 -6.18 13.59
C GLY A 17 0.56 -6.86 12.88
N LYS A 18 1.75 -6.67 13.48
CA LYS A 18 3.03 -7.18 12.94
C LYS A 18 3.10 -8.71 12.82
N GLU A 19 2.29 -9.44 13.55
CA GLU A 19 2.20 -10.88 13.47
C GLU A 19 1.77 -11.41 12.09
N TYR A 20 1.19 -10.56 11.25
CA TYR A 20 0.80 -10.88 9.86
C TYR A 20 1.86 -10.49 8.82
N LEU A 21 2.95 -9.85 9.21
CA LEU A 21 3.94 -9.30 8.26
C LEU A 21 4.56 -10.35 7.35
N TYR A 22 4.88 -11.52 7.90
CA TYR A 22 5.47 -12.60 7.10
C TYR A 22 4.53 -13.07 5.99
N ASP A 23 3.24 -13.30 6.33
CA ASP A 23 2.22 -13.73 5.38
C ASP A 23 1.96 -12.65 4.32
N ILE A 24 1.99 -11.37 4.71
CA ILE A 24 1.84 -10.24 3.80
C ILE A 24 3.02 -10.15 2.84
N VAL A 25 4.25 -10.23 3.33
CA VAL A 25 5.44 -10.20 2.49
C VAL A 25 5.42 -11.35 1.50
N LYS A 26 5.12 -12.57 1.98
CA LYS A 26 4.98 -13.73 1.14
C LYS A 26 3.93 -13.54 0.05
N PHE A 27 2.73 -13.05 0.42
CA PHE A 27 1.65 -12.78 -0.53
C PHE A 27 2.07 -11.76 -1.59
N VAL A 28 2.72 -10.65 -1.19
CA VAL A 28 3.17 -9.61 -2.13
C VAL A 28 4.22 -10.17 -3.10
N VAL A 29 5.20 -10.91 -2.61
CA VAL A 29 6.22 -11.53 -3.45
C VAL A 29 5.60 -12.52 -4.42
N ASP A 30 4.74 -13.43 -3.93
CA ASP A 30 4.06 -14.42 -4.75
C ASP A 30 3.21 -13.77 -5.87
N GLU A 31 2.45 -12.70 -5.57
CA GLU A 31 1.64 -11.99 -6.58
C GLU A 31 2.51 -11.23 -7.57
N ASN A 32 3.60 -10.59 -7.13
CA ASN A 32 4.53 -9.92 -8.05
C ASN A 32 5.13 -10.91 -9.06
N TYR A 33 5.59 -12.06 -8.61
CA TYR A 33 6.14 -13.06 -9.52
C TYR A 33 5.10 -13.65 -10.47
N LYS A 34 3.86 -13.88 -10.05
CA LYS A 34 2.77 -14.30 -10.94
C LYS A 34 2.49 -13.30 -12.06
N HIS A 35 2.62 -12.00 -11.75
CA HIS A 35 2.34 -10.94 -12.73
C HIS A 35 3.49 -10.64 -13.68
N HIS A 36 4.73 -10.89 -13.27
CA HIS A 36 5.92 -10.41 -13.97
C HIS A 36 6.89 -11.51 -14.42
N SER A 37 6.78 -12.75 -13.91
CA SER A 37 7.69 -13.82 -14.27
C SER A 37 7.45 -14.34 -15.70
N LYS A 38 8.04 -13.66 -16.66
CA LYS A 38 8.39 -14.25 -17.96
C LYS A 38 9.84 -14.72 -17.88
N PHE A 39 10.10 -15.94 -17.39
CA PHE A 39 11.37 -16.64 -17.65
C PHE A 39 12.62 -16.40 -16.76
N GLU A 40 12.54 -16.16 -15.51
CA GLU A 40 13.73 -16.43 -14.70
C GLU A 40 13.42 -17.46 -13.61
N THR A 41 14.25 -18.50 -13.57
CA THR A 41 14.29 -19.46 -12.47
C THR A 41 14.66 -18.71 -11.20
N VAL A 42 13.66 -18.45 -10.38
CA VAL A 42 13.85 -17.73 -9.11
C VAL A 42 14.55 -18.68 -8.14
N ASN A 43 15.86 -18.68 -8.17
CA ASN A 43 16.68 -19.57 -7.34
C ASN A 43 16.62 -19.22 -5.83
N ASN A 44 15.89 -18.13 -5.43
CA ASN A 44 15.95 -17.71 -4.03
C ASN A 44 14.76 -16.90 -3.48
N ILE A 45 13.52 -17.24 -3.89
CA ILE A 45 12.29 -16.55 -3.39
C ILE A 45 12.24 -16.51 -1.85
N ASN A 46 12.65 -17.58 -1.18
CA ASN A 46 12.60 -17.65 0.26
C ASN A 46 13.58 -16.69 0.96
N GLU A 47 14.76 -16.49 0.39
CA GLU A 47 15.72 -15.49 0.91
C GLU A 47 15.23 -14.07 0.67
N GLU A 48 14.62 -13.82 -0.47
CA GLU A 48 14.02 -12.53 -0.79
C GLU A 48 12.86 -12.21 0.18
N ILE A 49 11.93 -13.16 0.41
CA ILE A 49 10.87 -13.02 1.40
C ILE A 49 11.46 -12.71 2.79
N LYS A 50 12.52 -13.43 3.19
CA LYS A 50 13.17 -13.20 4.49
C LYS A 50 13.76 -11.81 4.58
N THR A 51 14.50 -11.37 3.56
CA THR A 51 15.13 -10.05 3.52
C THR A 51 14.10 -8.94 3.61
N ILE A 52 13.01 -9.04 2.84
CA ILE A 52 11.91 -8.08 2.84
C ILE A 52 11.20 -8.07 4.20
N TYR A 53 10.97 -9.26 4.79
CA TYR A 53 10.34 -9.36 6.11
C TYR A 53 11.18 -8.69 7.20
N GLU A 54 12.50 -8.92 7.22
CA GLU A 54 13.42 -8.27 8.17
C GLU A 54 13.41 -6.74 8.00
N GLU A 55 13.31 -6.24 6.77
CA GLU A 55 13.15 -4.82 6.50
C GLU A 55 11.82 -4.28 7.06
N GLU A 56 10.71 -4.96 6.80
CA GLU A 56 9.38 -4.56 7.26
C GLU A 56 9.25 -4.52 8.78
N LEU A 57 9.97 -5.36 9.50
CA LEU A 57 10.00 -5.32 10.97
C LEU A 57 10.45 -3.96 11.52
N SER A 58 11.31 -3.24 10.79
CA SER A 58 11.78 -1.91 11.19
C SER A 58 10.68 -0.84 11.16
N PHE A 59 9.60 -1.06 10.41
CA PHE A 59 8.47 -0.15 10.26
C PHE A 59 7.22 -0.60 11.03
N ALA A 60 7.24 -1.82 11.59
CA ALA A 60 6.06 -2.52 12.09
C ALA A 60 5.27 -1.77 13.14
N GLU A 61 5.95 -1.13 14.10
CA GLU A 61 5.32 -0.46 15.24
C GLU A 61 4.56 0.82 14.84
N THR A 62 4.94 1.45 13.73
CA THR A 62 4.32 2.69 13.23
C THR A 62 3.42 2.46 12.02
N SER A 63 3.33 1.22 11.56
CA SER A 63 2.56 0.85 10.38
C SER A 63 1.09 0.60 10.69
N GLN A 64 0.23 1.09 9.82
CA GLN A 64 -1.15 0.65 9.67
C GLN A 64 -1.20 -0.34 8.51
N ILE A 65 -1.61 -1.56 8.81
CA ILE A 65 -1.61 -2.66 7.85
C ILE A 65 -3.04 -3.15 7.65
N TYR A 66 -3.44 -3.28 6.41
CA TYR A 66 -4.76 -3.75 6.02
C TYR A 66 -4.62 -4.97 5.12
N ILE A 67 -5.42 -6.00 5.43
CA ILE A 67 -5.54 -7.20 4.60
C ILE A 67 -7.00 -7.40 4.20
N ALA A 68 -7.21 -7.95 3.03
CA ALA A 68 -8.51 -8.43 2.58
C ALA A 68 -8.50 -9.97 2.48
N GLU A 69 -9.56 -10.60 2.95
CA GLU A 69 -9.74 -12.05 2.86
C GLU A 69 -11.08 -12.41 2.22
N ASP A 70 -11.07 -13.46 1.43
CA ASP A 70 -12.29 -14.05 0.85
C ASP A 70 -13.09 -14.90 1.88
N SER A 71 -14.17 -15.50 1.43
CA SER A 71 -15.02 -16.37 2.26
C SER A 71 -14.32 -17.62 2.78
N PHE A 72 -13.18 -18.00 2.19
CA PHE A 72 -12.34 -19.13 2.60
C PHE A 72 -11.18 -18.70 3.50
N GLN A 73 -11.17 -17.43 3.95
CA GLN A 73 -10.10 -16.83 4.76
C GLN A 73 -8.74 -16.77 4.05
N ARG A 74 -8.71 -16.79 2.72
CA ARG A 74 -7.50 -16.63 1.94
C ARG A 74 -7.25 -15.15 1.73
N MET A 75 -6.01 -14.70 1.91
CA MET A 75 -5.60 -13.32 1.61
C MET A 75 -5.74 -13.06 0.11
N ILE A 76 -6.50 -12.03 -0.23
CA ILE A 76 -6.76 -11.60 -1.62
C ILE A 76 -6.31 -10.17 -1.88
N GLY A 77 -5.81 -9.48 -0.87
CA GLY A 77 -5.24 -8.16 -1.00
C GLY A 77 -4.63 -7.67 0.29
N CYS A 78 -3.66 -6.79 0.17
CA CYS A 78 -3.04 -6.11 1.32
C CYS A 78 -2.49 -4.74 0.93
N ILE A 79 -2.28 -3.90 1.94
CA ILE A 79 -1.60 -2.62 1.83
C ILE A 79 -1.04 -2.22 3.19
N ARG A 80 0.13 -1.58 3.19
CA ARG A 80 0.73 -0.99 4.39
C ARG A 80 0.96 0.49 4.18
N VAL A 81 0.65 1.30 5.20
CA VAL A 81 0.96 2.72 5.26
C VAL A 81 1.55 3.07 6.62
N TYR A 82 2.56 3.94 6.66
CA TYR A 82 3.09 4.47 7.92
C TYR A 82 3.58 5.91 7.77
N LYS A 83 3.51 6.64 8.88
CA LYS A 83 4.06 7.99 8.96
C LYS A 83 5.57 7.91 9.13
N TRP A 84 6.31 8.45 8.15
CA TRP A 84 7.76 8.40 8.16
C TRP A 84 8.32 9.48 9.10
N ASP A 85 9.18 9.05 10.00
CA ASP A 85 9.85 9.91 10.99
C ASP A 85 11.13 10.58 10.44
N LYS A 86 11.46 10.36 9.17
CA LYS A 86 12.65 10.85 8.45
C LYS A 86 13.98 10.25 8.94
N LYS A 87 13.96 9.31 9.88
CA LYS A 87 15.15 8.67 10.46
C LYS A 87 15.43 7.32 9.82
N VAL A 88 14.39 6.51 9.67
CA VAL A 88 14.52 5.18 9.06
C VAL A 88 14.65 5.34 7.54
N LEU A 89 15.61 4.62 6.94
CA LEU A 89 15.77 4.62 5.48
C LEU A 89 14.59 3.92 4.80
N LEU A 90 13.88 4.66 3.95
CA LEU A 90 12.82 4.10 3.12
C LEU A 90 13.38 3.17 2.03
N PRO A 91 12.57 2.24 1.49
CA PRO A 91 12.96 1.43 0.33
C PRO A 91 13.46 2.27 -0.85
N ILE A 92 12.88 3.45 -1.09
CA ILE A 92 13.30 4.39 -2.13
C ILE A 92 14.79 4.80 -2.02
N HIS A 93 15.33 4.91 -0.80
CA HIS A 93 16.76 5.18 -0.59
C HIS A 93 17.61 4.00 -1.05
N LYS A 94 17.16 2.78 -0.74
CA LYS A 94 17.92 1.55 -1.01
C LYS A 94 17.89 1.17 -2.49
N ILE A 95 16.71 1.27 -3.12
CA ILE A 95 16.50 0.85 -4.51
C ILE A 95 17.04 1.91 -5.47
N PHE A 96 16.78 3.19 -5.22
CA PHE A 96 17.02 4.28 -6.18
C PHE A 96 18.15 5.22 -5.78
N ASN A 97 18.71 5.07 -4.56
CA ASN A 97 19.67 6.02 -3.98
C ASN A 97 19.14 7.46 -3.95
N ILE A 98 17.84 7.62 -3.59
CA ILE A 98 17.16 8.91 -3.53
C ILE A 98 16.75 9.21 -2.10
N ASN A 99 17.01 10.44 -1.64
CA ASN A 99 16.33 10.99 -0.48
C ASN A 99 15.11 11.82 -0.95
N PRO A 100 13.86 11.43 -0.64
CA PRO A 100 12.68 12.18 -1.09
C PRO A 100 12.67 13.64 -0.66
N LEU A 101 13.28 13.96 0.48
CA LEU A 101 13.37 15.33 1.00
C LEU A 101 14.20 16.28 0.11
N ASN A 102 15.02 15.75 -0.80
CA ASN A 102 15.73 16.58 -1.77
C ASN A 102 14.82 17.08 -2.91
N TYR A 103 13.65 16.48 -3.07
CA TYR A 103 12.72 16.77 -4.16
C TYR A 103 11.42 17.42 -3.69
N ILE A 104 11.05 17.22 -2.43
CA ILE A 104 9.81 17.71 -1.85
C ILE A 104 10.13 18.90 -0.93
N LYS A 105 9.55 20.07 -1.24
CA LYS A 105 9.75 21.26 -0.40
C LYS A 105 9.06 21.08 0.94
N GLU A 106 9.88 20.92 1.97
CA GLU A 106 9.40 20.69 3.34
C GLU A 106 9.02 22.01 4.03
N THR A 107 7.92 22.00 4.79
CA THR A 107 7.50 23.02 5.74
C THR A 107 7.39 22.46 7.14
N LYS A 108 7.09 23.32 8.15
CA LYS A 108 6.83 22.85 9.53
C LYS A 108 5.59 21.97 9.67
N ASN A 109 4.68 22.02 8.70
CA ASN A 109 3.43 21.27 8.69
C ASN A 109 3.51 20.01 7.82
N SER A 110 4.61 19.78 7.13
CA SER A 110 4.77 18.65 6.21
C SER A 110 4.85 17.33 6.96
N SER A 111 3.99 16.40 6.61
CA SER A 111 3.94 15.04 7.12
C SER A 111 4.13 14.07 5.96
N PHE A 112 5.11 13.18 6.07
CA PHE A 112 5.47 12.23 5.03
C PHE A 112 4.98 10.84 5.42
N TRP A 113 4.34 10.17 4.46
CA TRP A 113 3.78 8.84 4.64
C TRP A 113 4.26 7.93 3.54
N HIS A 114 4.70 6.74 3.91
CA HIS A 114 5.11 5.72 2.96
C HIS A 114 4.01 4.70 2.78
N ILE A 115 3.59 4.48 1.53
CA ILE A 115 2.69 3.41 1.14
C ILE A 115 3.52 2.32 0.47
N GLY A 116 3.34 1.08 0.91
CA GLY A 116 4.01 -0.08 0.35
C GLY A 116 3.25 -1.37 0.60
N ARG A 117 3.83 -2.48 0.15
CA ARG A 117 3.27 -3.82 0.28
C ARG A 117 1.83 -3.90 -0.23
N PHE A 118 1.57 -3.18 -1.33
CA PHE A 118 0.29 -3.24 -2.00
C PHE A 118 0.26 -4.40 -3.00
N ALA A 119 -0.69 -5.29 -2.82
CA ALA A 119 -1.00 -6.34 -3.79
C ALA A 119 -2.48 -6.70 -3.73
N VAL A 120 -3.04 -7.09 -4.88
CA VAL A 120 -4.39 -7.66 -4.99
C VAL A 120 -4.29 -8.89 -5.88
N SER A 121 -4.86 -10.00 -5.43
CA SER A 121 -4.80 -11.27 -6.14
C SER A 121 -5.48 -11.19 -7.50
N SER A 122 -4.79 -11.70 -8.52
CA SER A 122 -5.29 -11.81 -9.90
C SER A 122 -6.28 -12.96 -10.12
N ASN A 123 -6.31 -13.92 -9.20
CA ASN A 123 -7.04 -15.18 -9.38
C ASN A 123 -8.45 -15.19 -8.78
N VAL A 124 -8.98 -14.05 -8.38
CA VAL A 124 -10.28 -13.98 -7.70
C VAL A 124 -11.31 -13.32 -8.61
N GLU A 125 -12.50 -13.92 -8.76
CA GLU A 125 -13.64 -13.41 -9.53
C GLU A 125 -14.27 -12.12 -8.95
N ILE A 126 -13.68 -11.60 -7.88
CA ILE A 126 -14.09 -10.36 -7.23
C ILE A 126 -13.72 -9.17 -8.12
N SER A 127 -14.52 -8.12 -8.09
CA SER A 127 -14.18 -6.83 -8.71
C SER A 127 -12.87 -6.30 -8.11
N THR A 128 -11.75 -6.72 -8.70
CA THR A 128 -10.38 -6.38 -8.29
C THR A 128 -10.20 -4.86 -8.14
N ILE A 129 -10.82 -4.09 -9.02
CA ILE A 129 -10.73 -2.63 -8.99
C ILE A 129 -11.47 -2.02 -7.78
N ARG A 130 -12.55 -2.63 -7.29
CA ARG A 130 -13.26 -2.14 -6.11
C ARG A 130 -12.46 -2.40 -4.84
N LEU A 131 -11.90 -3.60 -4.72
CA LEU A 131 -11.00 -3.95 -3.61
C LEU A 131 -9.75 -3.05 -3.62
N PHE A 132 -9.16 -2.84 -4.81
CA PHE A 132 -8.06 -1.91 -5.02
C PHE A 132 -8.37 -0.52 -4.45
N LYS A 133 -9.46 0.10 -4.90
CA LYS A 133 -9.87 1.43 -4.46
C LYS A 133 -10.04 1.50 -2.96
N LYS A 134 -10.65 0.48 -2.37
CA LYS A 134 -10.94 0.43 -0.94
C LYS A 134 -9.67 0.32 -0.09
N LEU A 135 -8.77 -0.59 -0.43
CA LEU A 135 -7.46 -0.70 0.24
C LEU A 135 -6.66 0.59 0.11
N MET A 136 -6.61 1.17 -1.09
CA MET A 136 -5.91 2.43 -1.34
C MET A 136 -6.53 3.59 -0.54
N MET A 137 -7.85 3.64 -0.39
CA MET A 137 -8.52 4.64 0.45
C MET A 137 -8.12 4.55 1.92
N TYR A 138 -7.99 3.33 2.49
CA TYR A 138 -7.49 3.17 3.86
C TYR A 138 -6.07 3.69 4.03
N ALA A 139 -5.22 3.53 3.01
CA ALA A 139 -3.85 4.05 3.06
C ALA A 139 -3.77 5.58 2.86
N ILE A 140 -4.62 6.14 1.99
CA ILE A 140 -4.61 7.59 1.68
C ILE A 140 -5.34 8.40 2.76
N PHE A 141 -6.35 7.83 3.41
CA PHE A 141 -7.15 8.55 4.39
C PHE A 141 -6.31 9.27 5.47
N PRO A 142 -5.37 8.62 6.19
CA PRO A 142 -4.55 9.30 7.19
C PRO A 142 -3.66 10.40 6.60
N ILE A 143 -3.18 10.23 5.36
CA ILE A 143 -2.36 11.24 4.66
C ILE A 143 -3.19 12.49 4.38
N TYR A 144 -4.42 12.30 3.91
CA TYR A 144 -5.31 13.41 3.54
C TYR A 144 -5.81 14.19 4.75
N GLN A 145 -5.82 13.59 5.96
CA GLN A 145 -6.16 14.29 7.21
C GLN A 145 -5.05 15.24 7.69
N GLU A 146 -3.81 15.05 7.24
CA GLU A 146 -2.71 15.94 7.60
C GLU A 146 -2.91 17.34 6.99
N LYS A 147 -2.31 18.35 7.61
CA LYS A 147 -2.35 19.72 7.07
C LYS A 147 -1.65 19.79 5.72
N GLU A 148 -0.45 19.22 5.64
CA GLU A 148 0.35 19.06 4.43
C GLU A 148 0.85 17.60 4.38
N GLY A 149 0.02 16.70 3.86
CA GLY A 149 0.33 15.28 3.75
C GLY A 149 0.99 14.95 2.41
N TYR A 150 2.06 14.21 2.45
CA TYR A 150 2.77 13.69 1.28
C TYR A 150 2.76 12.16 1.30
N MET A 151 2.35 11.56 0.22
CA MET A 151 2.53 10.14 -0.08
C MET A 151 3.88 9.93 -0.75
N ILE A 152 4.62 8.92 -0.32
CA ILE A 152 5.83 8.41 -0.97
C ILE A 152 5.61 6.92 -1.23
N ALA A 153 5.97 6.43 -2.41
CA ALA A 153 5.84 5.02 -2.76
C ALA A 153 6.81 4.62 -3.88
N GLU A 154 7.11 3.33 -3.92
CA GLU A 154 7.74 2.66 -5.06
C GLU A 154 6.68 1.76 -5.70
N ILE A 155 6.35 2.04 -6.96
CA ILE A 155 5.24 1.38 -7.65
C ILE A 155 5.66 0.86 -9.03
N ASP A 156 5.10 -0.27 -9.44
CA ASP A 156 5.34 -0.74 -10.80
C ASP A 156 4.63 0.12 -11.85
N SER A 157 5.11 0.07 -13.08
CA SER A 157 4.63 0.92 -14.19
C SER A 157 3.15 0.68 -14.52
N LYS A 158 2.60 -0.53 -14.30
CA LYS A 158 1.16 -0.82 -14.53
C LYS A 158 0.32 -0.21 -13.41
N LEU A 159 0.77 -0.34 -12.16
CA LEU A 159 0.11 0.27 -11.01
C LEU A 159 0.09 1.79 -11.14
N LEU A 160 1.18 2.41 -11.59
CA LEU A 160 1.25 3.85 -11.86
C LEU A 160 0.17 4.30 -12.85
N GLN A 161 -0.02 3.56 -13.95
CA GLN A 161 -1.07 3.86 -14.90
C GLN A 161 -2.48 3.75 -14.29
N ILE A 162 -2.72 2.75 -13.42
CA ILE A 162 -4.01 2.54 -12.77
C ILE A 162 -4.31 3.69 -11.81
N ILE A 163 -3.39 4.07 -10.92
CA ILE A 163 -3.64 5.13 -9.95
C ILE A 163 -3.84 6.49 -10.62
N ASN A 164 -3.09 6.78 -11.67
CA ASN A 164 -3.28 8.01 -12.45
C ASN A 164 -4.67 8.06 -13.12
N ARG A 165 -5.14 6.94 -13.71
CA ARG A 165 -6.50 6.85 -14.26
C ARG A 165 -7.60 6.99 -13.21
N LEU A 166 -7.32 6.59 -11.97
CA LEU A 166 -8.24 6.74 -10.85
C LEU A 166 -8.22 8.16 -10.24
N GLY A 167 -7.37 9.04 -10.74
CA GLY A 167 -7.32 10.45 -10.34
C GLY A 167 -6.31 10.79 -9.27
N MET A 168 -5.28 9.95 -9.07
CA MET A 168 -4.09 10.34 -8.33
C MET A 168 -3.12 11.00 -9.30
N ASP A 169 -2.69 12.20 -8.98
CA ASP A 169 -1.66 12.90 -9.73
C ASP A 169 -0.32 12.74 -8.98
N THR A 170 0.54 11.89 -9.53
CA THR A 170 1.81 11.52 -8.92
C THR A 170 3.00 12.11 -9.68
N VAL A 171 4.02 12.51 -8.95
CA VAL A 171 5.29 13.00 -9.50
C VAL A 171 6.34 11.89 -9.42
N CYS A 172 6.92 11.52 -10.56
CA CYS A 172 8.03 10.58 -10.63
C CYS A 172 9.32 11.28 -10.19
N LEU A 173 10.04 10.68 -9.25
CA LEU A 173 11.29 11.23 -8.72
C LEU A 173 12.51 10.84 -9.56
N LYS A 174 12.45 9.69 -10.25
CA LYS A 174 13.49 9.13 -11.11
C LYS A 174 12.88 8.15 -12.12
N SER A 175 13.64 7.78 -13.15
CA SER A 175 13.30 6.64 -14.03
C SER A 175 13.18 5.34 -13.24
N GLY A 176 12.39 4.40 -13.74
CA GLY A 176 12.22 3.09 -13.12
C GLY A 176 13.50 2.27 -13.08
N GLU A 177 13.60 1.42 -12.08
CA GLU A 177 14.65 0.41 -11.88
C GLU A 177 13.97 -0.98 -11.82
N CYS A 178 14.67 -2.03 -12.23
CA CYS A 178 14.14 -3.38 -12.10
C CYS A 178 14.19 -3.84 -10.62
N TYR A 179 13.03 -4.09 -10.03
CA TYR A 179 12.90 -4.58 -8.66
C TYR A 179 11.75 -5.58 -8.56
N LEU A 180 11.95 -6.72 -7.90
CA LEU A 180 10.96 -7.82 -7.78
C LEU A 180 10.35 -8.24 -9.13
N GLY A 181 11.19 -8.30 -10.18
CA GLY A 181 10.78 -8.75 -11.51
C GLY A 181 9.97 -7.73 -12.32
N SER A 182 9.81 -6.50 -11.86
CA SER A 182 9.10 -5.42 -12.56
C SER A 182 9.89 -4.13 -12.63
N GLU A 183 9.54 -3.26 -13.59
CA GLU A 183 9.98 -1.88 -13.58
C GLU A 183 9.26 -1.13 -12.46
N THR A 184 9.99 -0.77 -11.43
CA THR A 184 9.49 -0.04 -10.25
C THR A 184 9.93 1.42 -10.34
N ILE A 185 9.01 2.34 -10.04
CA ILE A 185 9.17 3.78 -10.22
C ILE A 185 8.97 4.47 -8.87
N PRO A 186 9.93 5.31 -8.41
CA PRO A 186 9.79 6.08 -7.19
C PRO A 186 8.90 7.29 -7.44
N VAL A 187 7.84 7.44 -6.66
CA VAL A 187 6.86 8.52 -6.81
C VAL A 187 6.55 9.21 -5.49
N TYR A 188 6.07 10.44 -5.58
CA TYR A 188 5.33 11.08 -4.49
C TYR A 188 4.06 11.74 -5.02
N ALA A 189 3.13 12.00 -4.11
CA ALA A 189 2.00 12.89 -4.34
C ALA A 189 1.75 13.73 -3.09
N ASP A 190 1.39 14.98 -3.26
CA ASP A 190 0.90 15.83 -2.19
C ASP A 190 -0.62 15.70 -2.04
N LYS A 191 -1.17 16.45 -1.13
CA LYS A 191 -2.61 16.45 -0.84
C LYS A 191 -3.45 16.87 -2.06
N GLU A 192 -2.97 17.78 -2.90
CA GLU A 192 -3.64 18.22 -4.12
C GLU A 192 -3.66 17.07 -5.15
N GLY A 193 -2.52 16.43 -5.37
CA GLY A 193 -2.41 15.25 -6.26
C GLY A 193 -3.28 14.07 -5.82
N LEU A 194 -3.59 13.95 -4.52
CA LEU A 194 -4.48 12.90 -3.98
C LEU A 194 -5.96 13.30 -3.98
N SER A 195 -6.28 14.59 -4.16
CA SER A 195 -7.61 15.17 -3.92
C SER A 195 -8.72 14.53 -4.75
N LYS A 196 -8.51 14.37 -6.06
CA LYS A 196 -9.51 13.82 -6.96
C LYS A 196 -9.86 12.37 -6.59
N PHE A 197 -8.86 11.55 -6.31
CA PHE A 197 -9.07 10.17 -5.84
C PHE A 197 -9.80 10.15 -4.51
N TYR A 198 -9.33 10.93 -3.54
CA TYR A 198 -9.91 11.00 -2.20
C TYR A 198 -11.40 11.34 -2.26
N HIS A 199 -11.78 12.44 -2.90
CA HIS A 199 -13.18 12.87 -2.98
C HIS A 199 -14.08 11.91 -3.79
N SER A 200 -13.51 11.23 -4.79
CA SER A 200 -14.26 10.25 -5.57
C SER A 200 -14.60 8.97 -4.80
N TYR A 201 -13.77 8.59 -3.82
CA TYR A 201 -13.89 7.27 -3.20
C TYR A 201 -14.00 7.30 -1.67
N ILE A 202 -14.01 8.46 -1.01
CA ILE A 202 -14.12 8.55 0.47
C ILE A 202 -15.37 7.85 1.01
N SER A 203 -16.47 7.86 0.28
CA SER A 203 -17.71 7.18 0.65
C SER A 203 -17.55 5.67 0.84
N GLU A 204 -16.59 5.04 0.14
CA GLU A 204 -16.31 3.60 0.25
C GLU A 204 -15.89 3.19 1.67
N ILE A 205 -15.23 4.10 2.44
CA ILE A 205 -14.77 3.81 3.80
C ILE A 205 -15.62 4.50 4.88
N LEU A 206 -16.32 5.58 4.58
CA LEU A 206 -17.21 6.24 5.55
C LEU A 206 -18.37 5.35 5.99
N LEU A 207 -18.93 4.60 5.05
CA LEU A 207 -20.00 3.64 5.32
C LEU A 207 -19.53 2.50 6.24
N ASP A 208 -18.28 2.08 6.14
CA ASP A 208 -17.71 1.06 7.01
C ASP A 208 -17.58 1.57 8.45
N ASN A 209 -17.14 2.80 8.63
CA ASN A 209 -17.00 3.41 9.96
C ASN A 209 -18.35 3.56 10.67
N ILE A 210 -19.40 3.91 9.93
CA ILE A 210 -20.78 3.99 10.47
C ILE A 210 -21.25 2.61 10.93
N ASN A 211 -21.05 1.57 10.11
CA ASN A 211 -21.45 0.21 10.47
C ASN A 211 -20.69 -0.30 11.71
N GLN A 212 -19.41 0.04 11.87
CA GLN A 212 -18.64 -0.33 13.08
C GLN A 212 -19.18 0.35 14.35
N CYS A 213 -19.65 1.58 14.27
CA CYS A 213 -20.27 2.27 15.40
C CYS A 213 -21.55 1.56 15.86
N TYR A 214 -22.37 1.07 14.94
CA TYR A 214 -23.59 0.32 15.26
C TYR A 214 -23.30 -1.05 15.86
N ILE A 215 -22.29 -1.76 15.38
CA ILE A 215 -21.90 -3.10 15.89
C ILE A 215 -21.33 -3.01 17.32
N LYS A 216 -20.64 -1.92 17.67
CA LYS A 216 -20.11 -1.69 19.02
C LYS A 216 -21.15 -1.21 20.02
N ALA A 217 -22.30 -0.72 19.56
CA ALA A 217 -23.40 -0.21 20.38
C ALA A 217 -24.52 -1.26 20.60
N ALA A 218 -24.47 -2.41 19.96
CA ALA A 218 -25.37 -3.54 20.11
C ALA A 218 -24.71 -4.67 20.93
#